data_e798b1ef6875343c6a5f073a059aeba5
#
_entry.id   e798b1ef6875343c6a5f073a059aeba5
#
_cell.length_a   1.000
_cell.length_b   1.000
_cell.length_c   1.000
_cell.angle_alpha   90.00
_cell.angle_beta   90.00
_cell.angle_gamma   90.00
#
_symmetry.space_group_name_H-M   'P 1'
#
loop_
_entity.id
_entity.type
_entity.pdbx_description
1 polymer ?
#
loop_
_entity_poly.entity_id
_entity_poly.type
_entity_poly.pdbx_seq_one_letter_code
_entity_poly.pdbx_strand_id
1 'polypeptide(L)'
;LAFCYLKLKMYDEAYAAFSKAIVNNFDNSEVYFYAAVCLLKGAKAFLHNRQEIDKMLELINAAIMIEPRGVYYYFMAYIKYDYFKRKFLNTTPNYKDCLLQAHMYGCPKGDIDHFYEVAGVPHVDIV
;
A
#
# COMPACT_ATOMS: atom_id res chain seq x y z
N LEU A 1 8.20 0.00 -17.63
CA LEU A 1 9.44 0.48 -17.00
C LEU A 1 9.31 0.57 -15.48
N ALA A 2 8.22 1.17 -14.98
CA ALA A 2 7.99 1.30 -13.54
C ALA A 2 7.99 -0.06 -12.82
N PHE A 3 7.30 -1.05 -13.39
CA PHE A 3 7.26 -2.40 -12.83
C PHE A 3 8.62 -3.09 -12.88
N CYS A 4 9.44 -2.79 -13.89
CA CYS A 4 10.80 -3.32 -13.95
C CYS A 4 11.64 -2.81 -12.79
N TYR A 5 11.56 -1.52 -12.51
CA TYR A 5 12.24 -0.93 -11.35
C TYR A 5 11.76 -1.55 -10.04
N LEU A 6 10.44 -1.70 -9.89
CA LEU A 6 9.86 -2.28 -8.69
C LEU A 6 10.35 -3.72 -8.48
N LYS A 7 10.37 -4.51 -9.54
CA LYS A 7 10.85 -5.90 -9.50
C LYS A 7 12.31 -5.98 -9.08
N LEU A 8 13.11 -4.99 -9.46
CA LEU A 8 14.53 -4.91 -9.10
C LEU A 8 14.75 -4.23 -7.74
N LYS A 9 13.69 -3.91 -7.02
CA LYS A 9 13.73 -3.23 -5.72
C LYS A 9 14.36 -1.83 -5.80
N MET A 10 14.27 -1.20 -6.96
CA MET A 10 14.72 0.17 -7.20
C MET A 10 13.54 1.11 -6.93
N TYR A 11 13.25 1.31 -5.64
CA TYR A 11 12.00 1.95 -5.22
C TYR A 11 11.90 3.43 -5.60
N ASP A 12 13.00 4.18 -5.54
CA ASP A 12 12.99 5.60 -5.89
C ASP A 12 12.72 5.80 -7.39
N GLU A 13 13.38 5.01 -8.23
CA GLU A 13 13.18 5.04 -9.68
C GLU A 13 11.78 4.57 -10.05
N ALA A 14 11.30 3.52 -9.37
CA ALA A 14 9.95 3.01 -9.56
C ALA A 14 8.92 4.07 -9.18
N TYR A 15 9.09 4.73 -8.04
CA TYR A 15 8.17 5.78 -7.60
C TYR A 15 8.12 6.93 -8.60
N ALA A 16 9.27 7.38 -9.09
CA ALA A 16 9.33 8.45 -10.09
C ALA A 16 8.58 8.06 -11.36
N ALA A 17 8.76 6.81 -11.81
CA ALA A 17 8.07 6.31 -13.01
C ALA A 17 6.57 6.18 -12.80
N PHE A 18 6.11 5.67 -11.65
CA PHE A 18 4.68 5.61 -11.34
C PHE A 18 4.08 7.01 -11.20
N SER A 19 4.80 7.94 -10.60
CA SER A 19 4.34 9.34 -10.46
C SER A 19 4.12 10.00 -11.82
N LYS A 20 5.00 9.75 -12.78
CA LYS A 20 4.80 10.21 -14.16
C LYS A 20 3.60 9.53 -14.81
N ALA A 21 3.43 8.23 -14.57
CA ALA A 21 2.32 7.47 -15.12
C ALA A 21 0.97 7.99 -14.62
N ILE A 22 0.89 8.46 -13.37
CA ILE A 22 -0.33 9.03 -12.80
C ILE A 22 -0.81 10.23 -13.62
N VAL A 23 0.11 11.09 -14.06
CA VAL A 23 -0.25 12.28 -14.86
C VAL A 23 -0.99 11.89 -16.13
N ASN A 24 -0.58 10.79 -16.78
CA ASN A 24 -1.18 10.34 -18.04
C ASN A 24 -2.27 9.29 -17.85
N ASN A 25 -2.34 8.66 -16.67
CA ASN A 25 -3.26 7.56 -16.37
C ASN A 25 -3.92 7.78 -15.00
N PHE A 26 -4.47 8.97 -14.80
CA PHE A 26 -5.06 9.35 -13.50
C PHE A 26 -6.28 8.51 -13.12
N ASP A 27 -6.84 7.74 -14.06
CA ASP A 27 -7.96 6.83 -13.83
C ASP A 27 -7.53 5.37 -13.64
N ASN A 28 -6.24 5.09 -13.54
CA ASN A 28 -5.73 3.73 -13.35
C ASN A 28 -5.39 3.53 -11.87
N SER A 29 -6.21 2.77 -11.16
CA SER A 29 -6.05 2.53 -9.73
C SER A 29 -4.71 1.86 -9.38
N GLU A 30 -4.23 0.95 -10.21
CA GLU A 30 -2.99 0.21 -9.93
C GLU A 30 -1.77 1.12 -9.85
N VAL A 31 -1.74 2.18 -10.66
CA VAL A 31 -0.61 3.12 -10.66
C VAL A 31 -0.49 3.79 -9.28
N TYR A 32 -1.60 4.19 -8.70
CA TYR A 32 -1.63 4.79 -7.36
C TYR A 32 -1.22 3.78 -6.29
N PHE A 33 -1.74 2.56 -6.39
CA PHE A 33 -1.41 1.51 -5.43
C PHE A 33 0.08 1.19 -5.42
N TYR A 34 0.66 0.97 -6.61
CA TYR A 34 2.09 0.63 -6.69
C TYR A 34 2.99 1.82 -6.36
N ALA A 35 2.55 3.05 -6.62
CA ALA A 35 3.28 4.23 -6.14
C ALA A 35 3.34 4.24 -4.61
N ALA A 36 2.24 3.91 -3.95
CA ALA A 36 2.22 3.81 -2.49
C ALA A 36 3.14 2.70 -1.98
N VAL A 37 3.15 1.54 -2.66
CA VAL A 37 4.06 0.44 -2.31
C VAL A 37 5.51 0.88 -2.38
N CYS A 38 5.87 1.66 -3.41
CA CYS A 38 7.24 2.16 -3.56
C CYS A 38 7.67 3.04 -2.39
N LEU A 39 6.74 3.76 -1.77
CA LEU A 39 7.06 4.63 -0.64
C LEU A 39 7.49 3.87 0.61
N LEU A 40 7.17 2.58 0.72
CA LEU A 40 7.69 1.73 1.79
C LEU A 40 9.20 1.52 1.66
N LYS A 41 9.73 1.53 0.44
CA LYS A 41 11.17 1.35 0.16
C LYS A 41 11.75 0.10 0.82
N GLY A 42 10.97 -0.97 0.88
CA GLY A 42 11.41 -2.21 1.50
C GLY A 42 11.53 -2.16 3.03
N ALA A 43 11.05 -1.10 3.66
CA ALA A 43 11.10 -0.94 5.11
C ALA A 43 9.69 -1.02 5.70
N LYS A 44 9.57 -1.66 6.87
CA LYS A 44 8.29 -1.81 7.56
C LYS A 44 7.62 -0.44 7.78
N ALA A 45 6.30 -0.40 7.75
CA ALA A 45 5.54 0.83 8.00
C ALA A 45 5.93 1.48 9.32
N PHE A 46 6.19 0.67 10.36
CA PHE A 46 6.62 1.15 11.68
C PHE A 46 7.83 2.08 11.62
N LEU A 47 8.73 1.86 10.67
CA LEU A 47 10.00 2.59 10.56
C LEU A 47 9.89 3.92 9.81
N HIS A 48 8.73 4.21 9.22
CA HIS A 48 8.51 5.43 8.45
C HIS A 48 8.06 6.57 9.35
N ASN A 49 8.26 7.81 8.88
CA ASN A 49 7.72 8.98 9.58
C ASN A 49 6.26 9.22 9.18
N ARG A 50 5.58 10.09 9.91
CA ARG A 50 4.15 10.34 9.69
C ARG A 50 3.86 10.92 8.31
N GLN A 51 4.73 11.77 7.78
CA GLN A 51 4.54 12.35 6.46
C GLN A 51 4.54 11.29 5.37
N GLU A 52 5.46 10.33 5.46
CA GLU A 52 5.53 9.21 4.52
C GLU A 52 4.27 8.35 4.62
N ILE A 53 3.84 8.03 5.83
CA ILE A 53 2.63 7.25 6.07
C ILE A 53 1.39 7.96 5.51
N ASP A 54 1.26 9.26 5.75
CA ASP A 54 0.12 10.03 5.25
C ASP A 54 0.09 10.04 3.71
N LYS A 55 1.25 10.13 3.07
CA LYS A 55 1.34 10.08 1.61
C LYS A 55 0.94 8.71 1.06
N MET A 56 1.38 7.63 1.72
CA MET A 56 0.95 6.28 1.35
C MET A 56 -0.57 6.14 1.43
N LEU A 57 -1.16 6.58 2.54
CA LEU A 57 -2.61 6.51 2.73
C LEU A 57 -3.37 7.34 1.71
N GLU A 58 -2.85 8.51 1.36
CA GLU A 58 -3.43 9.35 0.32
C GLU A 58 -3.50 8.62 -1.02
N LEU A 59 -2.40 7.98 -1.41
CA LEU A 59 -2.33 7.24 -2.68
C LEU A 59 -3.24 6.00 -2.65
N ILE A 60 -3.28 5.28 -1.54
CA ILE A 60 -4.16 4.11 -1.39
C ILE A 60 -5.63 4.53 -1.49
N ASN A 61 -6.00 5.62 -0.83
CA ASN A 61 -7.37 6.13 -0.90
C ASN A 61 -7.73 6.57 -2.32
N ALA A 62 -6.80 7.17 -3.06
CA ALA A 62 -7.02 7.52 -4.46
C ALA A 62 -7.28 6.26 -5.30
N ALA A 63 -6.51 5.20 -5.09
CA ALA A 63 -6.72 3.93 -5.78
C ALA A 63 -8.11 3.36 -5.49
N ILE A 64 -8.52 3.36 -4.22
CA ILE A 64 -9.83 2.85 -3.78
C ILE A 64 -10.96 3.65 -4.41
N MET A 65 -10.83 4.98 -4.50
CA MET A 65 -11.86 5.82 -5.09
C MET A 65 -12.06 5.55 -6.58
N ILE A 66 -10.98 5.17 -7.29
CA ILE A 66 -11.07 4.83 -8.70
C ILE A 66 -11.71 3.45 -8.87
N GLU A 67 -11.18 2.45 -8.18
CA GLU A 67 -11.68 1.07 -8.24
C GLU A 67 -11.35 0.35 -6.93
N PRO A 68 -12.31 0.13 -6.04
CA PRO A 68 -12.05 -0.59 -4.80
C PRO A 68 -11.62 -2.03 -5.09
N ARG A 69 -10.53 -2.47 -4.48
CA ARG A 69 -10.04 -3.86 -4.54
C ARG A 69 -9.62 -4.30 -3.15
N GLY A 70 -9.77 -5.59 -2.89
CA GLY A 70 -9.43 -6.16 -1.59
C GLY A 70 -7.98 -5.90 -1.19
N VAL A 71 -7.03 -6.02 -2.13
CA VAL A 71 -5.61 -5.83 -1.82
C VAL A 71 -5.29 -4.38 -1.44
N TYR A 72 -6.05 -3.40 -1.95
CA TYR A 72 -5.86 -1.99 -1.56
C TYR A 72 -6.24 -1.79 -0.10
N TYR A 73 -7.38 -2.35 0.31
CA TYR A 73 -7.78 -2.30 1.70
C TYR A 73 -6.84 -3.10 2.60
N TYR A 74 -6.26 -4.19 2.08
CA TYR A 74 -5.28 -4.97 2.82
C TYR A 74 -4.01 -4.15 3.08
N PHE A 75 -3.51 -3.43 2.08
CA PHE A 75 -2.35 -2.55 2.27
C PHE A 75 -2.67 -1.48 3.32
N MET A 76 -3.86 -0.89 3.25
CA MET A 76 -4.28 0.06 4.28
C MET A 76 -4.31 -0.59 5.66
N ALA A 77 -4.84 -1.80 5.77
CA ALA A 77 -4.87 -2.56 7.03
C ALA A 77 -3.45 -2.79 7.56
N TYR A 78 -2.51 -3.11 6.70
CA TYR A 78 -1.11 -3.30 7.06
C TYR A 78 -0.54 -2.03 7.70
N ILE A 79 -0.76 -0.87 7.09
CA ILE A 79 -0.29 0.42 7.64
C ILE A 79 -0.97 0.70 8.97
N LYS A 80 -2.29 0.52 9.06
CA LYS A 80 -3.04 0.77 10.29
C LYS A 80 -2.61 -0.15 11.43
N TYR A 81 -2.18 -1.36 11.12
CA TYR A 81 -1.65 -2.30 12.09
C TYR A 81 -0.19 -1.98 12.43
N ASP A 82 0.69 -1.96 11.43
CA ASP A 82 2.14 -1.92 11.66
C ASP A 82 2.64 -0.55 12.11
N TYR A 83 1.96 0.53 11.73
CA TYR A 83 2.31 1.87 12.17
C TYR A 83 1.42 2.33 13.34
N PHE A 84 0.12 2.40 13.12
CA PHE A 84 -0.77 3.03 14.11
C PHE A 84 -0.96 2.16 15.36
N LYS A 85 -1.33 0.89 15.21
CA LYS A 85 -1.55 0.02 16.37
C LYS A 85 -0.27 -0.19 17.15
N ARG A 86 0.84 -0.44 16.47
CA ARG A 86 2.12 -0.69 17.14
C ARG A 86 2.64 0.53 17.88
N LYS A 87 2.26 1.73 17.47
CA LYS A 87 2.62 2.98 18.13
C LYS A 87 1.54 3.49 19.07
N PHE A 88 0.49 2.71 19.28
CA PHE A 88 -0.63 3.06 20.16
C PHE A 88 -1.33 4.35 19.72
N LEU A 89 -1.42 4.59 18.41
CA LEU A 89 -2.07 5.75 17.84
C LEU A 89 -3.49 5.39 17.40
N ASN A 90 -4.45 6.23 17.74
CA ASN A 90 -5.82 6.07 17.27
C ASN A 90 -5.92 6.48 15.81
N THR A 91 -6.74 5.78 15.06
CA THR A 91 -6.97 6.06 13.64
C THR A 91 -8.34 5.53 13.23
N THR A 92 -8.97 6.21 12.27
CA THR A 92 -10.23 5.79 11.68
C THR A 92 -10.11 5.86 10.16
N PRO A 93 -10.36 4.77 9.44
CA PRO A 93 -10.64 3.41 9.94
C PRO A 93 -9.42 2.79 10.61
N ASN A 94 -9.64 1.86 11.54
CA ASN A 94 -8.55 1.09 12.15
C ASN A 94 -8.24 -0.15 11.29
N TYR A 95 -7.24 -0.94 11.72
CA TYR A 95 -6.82 -2.10 10.92
C TYR A 95 -7.91 -3.15 10.77
N LYS A 96 -8.75 -3.34 11.79
CA LYS A 96 -9.85 -4.31 11.72
C LYS A 96 -10.91 -3.89 10.72
N ASP A 97 -11.24 -2.60 10.68
CA ASP A 97 -12.18 -2.05 9.70
C ASP A 97 -11.65 -2.27 8.28
N CYS A 98 -10.36 -2.03 8.06
CA CYS A 98 -9.73 -2.22 6.76
C CYS A 98 -9.69 -3.70 6.36
N LEU A 99 -9.40 -4.61 7.30
CA LEU A 99 -9.42 -6.04 7.02
C LEU A 99 -10.82 -6.52 6.61
N LEU A 100 -11.85 -6.01 7.28
CA LEU A 100 -13.23 -6.35 6.94
C LEU A 100 -13.55 -5.93 5.51
N GLN A 101 -13.16 -4.72 5.13
CA GLN A 101 -13.36 -4.23 3.76
C GLN A 101 -12.56 -5.06 2.75
N ALA A 102 -11.31 -5.42 3.08
CA ALA A 102 -10.51 -6.28 2.21
C ALA A 102 -11.21 -7.61 1.97
N HIS A 103 -11.77 -8.20 3.03
CA HIS A 103 -12.51 -9.46 2.91
C HIS A 103 -13.76 -9.31 2.04
N MET A 104 -14.49 -8.21 2.23
CA MET A 104 -15.73 -7.96 1.47
C MET A 104 -15.47 -7.79 -0.02
N TYR A 105 -14.36 -7.18 -0.40
CA TYR A 105 -14.00 -7.00 -1.82
C TYR A 105 -13.23 -8.19 -2.39
N GLY A 106 -12.83 -9.14 -1.53
CA GLY A 106 -12.08 -10.31 -1.94
C GLY A 106 -10.58 -10.04 -2.00
N CYS A 107 -9.84 -10.65 -1.08
CA CYS A 107 -8.38 -10.53 -1.06
C CYS A 107 -7.77 -11.92 -0.86
N PRO A 108 -7.62 -12.71 -1.95
CA PRO A 108 -7.08 -14.05 -1.84
C PRO A 108 -5.62 -14.02 -1.37
N LYS A 109 -5.18 -15.15 -0.82
CA LYS A 109 -3.82 -15.29 -0.30
C LYS A 109 -2.76 -14.91 -1.33
N GLY A 110 -2.97 -15.23 -2.60
CA GLY A 110 -2.04 -14.89 -3.67
C GLY A 110 -1.82 -13.38 -3.80
N ASP A 111 -2.87 -12.58 -3.64
CA ASP A 111 -2.76 -11.13 -3.68
C ASP A 111 -1.99 -10.59 -2.48
N ILE A 112 -2.21 -11.19 -1.31
CA ILE A 112 -1.49 -10.82 -0.09
C ILE A 112 0.00 -11.15 -0.24
N ASP A 113 0.30 -12.35 -0.71
CA ASP A 113 1.69 -12.77 -0.92
C ASP A 113 2.39 -11.87 -1.94
N HIS A 114 1.69 -11.53 -3.02
CA HIS A 114 2.23 -10.61 -4.04
C HIS A 114 2.52 -9.23 -3.45
N PHE A 115 1.61 -8.71 -2.62
CA PHE A 115 1.83 -7.42 -1.96
C PHE A 115 3.13 -7.42 -1.15
N TYR A 116 3.33 -8.42 -0.29
CA TYR A 116 4.54 -8.47 0.52
C TYR A 116 5.80 -8.66 -0.32
N GLU A 117 5.70 -9.41 -1.41
CA GLU A 117 6.82 -9.61 -2.32
C GLU A 117 7.26 -8.30 -2.98
N VAL A 118 6.32 -7.56 -3.56
CA VAL A 118 6.64 -6.30 -4.24
C VAL A 118 7.02 -5.20 -3.25
N ALA A 119 6.43 -5.21 -2.07
CA ALA A 119 6.75 -4.25 -1.03
C ALA A 119 8.12 -4.50 -0.41
N GLY A 120 8.61 -5.75 -0.47
CA GLY A 120 9.90 -6.10 0.09
C GLY A 120 9.96 -6.01 1.61
N VAL A 121 8.80 -6.18 2.27
CA VAL A 121 8.72 -6.17 3.74
C VAL A 121 8.32 -7.56 4.23
N PRO A 122 8.68 -7.91 5.49
CA PRO A 122 8.28 -9.20 6.05
C PRO A 122 6.77 -9.33 6.16
N HIS A 123 6.27 -10.52 5.89
CA HIS A 123 4.85 -10.83 6.05
C HIS A 123 4.44 -10.65 7.50
N VAL A 124 3.34 -9.93 7.73
CA VAL A 124 2.76 -9.71 9.05
C VAL A 124 1.43 -10.43 9.12
N ASP A 125 1.23 -11.21 10.18
CA ASP A 125 -0.04 -11.89 10.41
C ASP A 125 -0.99 -10.93 11.12
N ILE A 126 -1.77 -10.20 10.34
CA ILE A 126 -2.73 -9.22 10.85
C ILE A 126 -4.02 -9.97 11.20
N VAL A 127 -4.35 -9.99 12.47
CA VAL A 127 -5.53 -10.73 12.96
C VAL A 127 -6.56 -9.80 13.57
#